data_bece5b4d5eac1e632900f1841442f7c5
#
_entry.id   bece5b4d5eac1e632900f1841442f7c5
#
_cell.length_a   1.000
_cell.length_b   1.000
_cell.length_c   1.000
_cell.angle_alpha   90.00
_cell.angle_beta   90.00
_cell.angle_gamma   90.00
#
_symmetry.space_group_name_H-M   'P 1'
#
loop_
_entity.id
_entity.type
_entity.pdbx_description
1 polymer ?
#
loop_
_entity_poly.entity_id
_entity_poly.type
_entity_poly.pdbx_seq_one_letter_code
_entity_poly.pdbx_strand_id
1 'polypeptide(L)'
;MLCETEEDRFAERAALDAFEREYGVVCVQLKPQYPVDAMMIVDGKPAAFIEVKCRKNKSDAYPTVLAAVHKIIRLLELENATGFPGMMLFRWQDRWGTISAKQCKQYPVTVHGRGDRGETGYEPCFLVPVGDVQI
;
A
#
# COMPACT_ATOMS: atom_id res chain seq x y z
N MET A 1 10.87 -3.14 13.84
CA MET A 1 10.47 -4.57 13.90
C MET A 1 9.41 -4.85 12.86
N LEU A 2 9.64 -5.91 12.10
CA LEU A 2 8.67 -6.34 11.11
C LEU A 2 7.57 -7.16 11.79
N CYS A 3 6.31 -6.72 11.59
CA CYS A 3 5.14 -7.46 12.09
C CYS A 3 4.53 -8.33 10.99
N GLU A 4 5.28 -8.55 9.92
CA GLU A 4 4.81 -9.30 8.78
C GLU A 4 4.90 -10.81 9.02
N THR A 5 3.80 -11.51 8.75
CA THR A 5 3.70 -12.95 8.88
C THR A 5 3.62 -13.61 7.49
N GLU A 6 3.70 -14.95 7.46
CA GLU A 6 3.47 -15.70 6.21
C GLU A 6 2.06 -15.45 5.67
N GLU A 7 1.06 -15.33 6.55
CA GLU A 7 -0.31 -15.00 6.15
C GLU A 7 -0.37 -13.63 5.50
N ASP A 8 0.34 -12.64 6.06
CA ASP A 8 0.40 -11.30 5.51
C ASP A 8 1.02 -11.31 4.12
N ARG A 9 2.10 -12.06 3.95
CA ARG A 9 2.76 -12.18 2.65
C ARG A 9 1.89 -12.91 1.63
N PHE A 10 1.15 -13.91 2.06
CA PHE A 10 0.20 -14.63 1.19
C PHE A 10 -0.92 -13.70 0.73
N ALA A 11 -1.50 -12.92 1.65
CA ALA A 11 -2.54 -11.95 1.33
C ALA A 11 -2.03 -10.87 0.38
N GLU A 12 -0.81 -10.39 0.61
CA GLU A 12 -0.12 -9.44 -0.24
C GLU A 12 0.06 -9.99 -1.67
N ARG A 13 0.53 -11.25 -1.79
CA ARG A 13 0.70 -11.89 -3.10
C ARG A 13 -0.65 -12.04 -3.82
N ALA A 14 -1.70 -12.39 -3.09
CA ALA A 14 -3.04 -12.51 -3.66
C ALA A 14 -3.57 -11.17 -4.19
N ALA A 15 -3.27 -10.07 -3.48
CA ALA A 15 -3.63 -8.73 -3.94
C ALA A 15 -2.87 -8.36 -5.21
N LEU A 16 -1.58 -8.66 -5.28
CA LEU A 16 -0.76 -8.42 -6.47
C LEU A 16 -1.24 -9.27 -7.66
N ASP A 17 -1.62 -10.52 -7.42
CA ASP A 17 -2.15 -11.39 -8.47
C ASP A 17 -3.44 -10.82 -9.08
N ALA A 18 -4.33 -10.28 -8.26
CA ALA A 18 -5.56 -9.65 -8.73
C ALA A 18 -5.25 -8.42 -9.59
N PHE A 19 -4.31 -7.61 -9.14
CA PHE A 19 -3.85 -6.43 -9.86
C PHE A 19 -3.23 -6.80 -11.22
N GLU A 20 -2.38 -7.82 -11.23
CA GLU A 20 -1.75 -8.32 -12.45
C GLU A 20 -2.78 -8.73 -13.49
N ARG A 21 -3.81 -9.47 -13.06
CA ARG A 21 -4.86 -9.95 -13.97
C ARG A 21 -5.65 -8.80 -14.58
N GLU A 22 -5.93 -7.77 -13.78
CA GLU A 22 -6.74 -6.64 -14.23
C GLU A 22 -5.98 -5.76 -15.23
N TYR A 23 -4.71 -5.52 -15.00
CA TYR A 23 -3.93 -4.57 -15.81
C TYR A 23 -2.97 -5.24 -16.80
N GLY A 24 -2.86 -6.56 -16.79
CA GLY A 24 -1.94 -7.26 -17.68
C GLY A 24 -0.47 -6.93 -17.43
N VAL A 25 -0.11 -6.71 -16.17
CA VAL A 25 1.25 -6.36 -15.76
C VAL A 25 1.84 -7.45 -14.88
N VAL A 26 3.14 -7.40 -14.64
CA VAL A 26 3.84 -8.32 -13.75
C VAL A 26 4.26 -7.56 -12.49
N CYS A 27 4.02 -8.16 -11.32
CA CYS A 27 4.45 -7.61 -10.03
C CYS A 27 5.46 -8.55 -9.39
N VAL A 28 6.65 -8.04 -9.11
CA VAL A 28 7.67 -8.78 -8.37
C VAL A 28 7.52 -8.45 -6.90
N GLN A 29 7.11 -9.45 -6.10
CA GLN A 29 7.02 -9.29 -4.65
C GLN A 29 8.41 -9.31 -4.06
N LEU A 30 8.78 -8.23 -3.37
CA LEU A 30 10.11 -8.09 -2.79
C LEU A 30 10.17 -8.75 -1.42
N LYS A 31 11.39 -9.08 -0.97
CA LYS A 31 11.60 -9.69 0.34
C LYS A 31 11.24 -8.69 1.46
N PRO A 32 10.88 -9.18 2.66
CA PRO A 32 10.43 -8.29 3.76
C PRO A 32 11.41 -7.20 4.16
N GLN A 33 12.71 -7.41 3.96
CA GLN A 33 13.74 -6.44 4.31
C GLN A 33 13.82 -5.25 3.35
N TYR A 34 13.19 -5.33 2.18
CA TYR A 34 13.18 -4.22 1.25
C TYR A 34 12.18 -3.15 1.70
N PRO A 35 12.41 -1.88 1.32
CA PRO A 35 11.58 -0.78 1.80
C PRO A 35 10.15 -0.75 1.25
N VAL A 36 9.87 -1.49 0.19
CA VAL A 36 8.53 -1.58 -0.41
C VAL A 36 8.19 -3.03 -0.69
N ASP A 37 6.90 -3.30 -0.88
CA ASP A 37 6.42 -4.68 -1.03
C ASP A 37 6.65 -5.26 -2.41
N ALA A 38 6.57 -4.44 -3.46
CA ALA A 38 6.65 -4.94 -4.82
C ALA A 38 7.11 -3.89 -5.81
N MET A 39 7.52 -4.38 -6.98
CA MET A 39 7.84 -3.58 -8.15
C MET A 39 6.95 -4.03 -9.30
N MET A 40 6.27 -3.08 -9.94
CA MET A 40 5.49 -3.35 -11.14
C MET A 40 6.42 -3.34 -12.36
N ILE A 41 6.30 -4.36 -13.19
CA ILE A 41 7.08 -4.51 -14.43
C ILE A 41 6.11 -4.41 -15.61
N VAL A 42 6.43 -3.55 -16.56
CA VAL A 42 5.67 -3.38 -17.80
C VAL A 42 6.63 -3.53 -18.97
N ASP A 43 6.33 -4.43 -19.89
CA ASP A 43 7.17 -4.72 -21.06
C ASP A 43 8.63 -5.01 -20.67
N GLY A 44 8.81 -5.78 -19.61
CA GLY A 44 10.13 -6.19 -19.13
C GLY A 44 10.92 -5.10 -18.39
N LYS A 45 10.30 -3.95 -18.13
CA LYS A 45 10.98 -2.81 -17.47
C LYS A 45 10.27 -2.41 -16.19
N PRO A 46 11.02 -1.97 -15.16
CA PRO A 46 10.41 -1.40 -13.95
C PRO A 46 9.51 -0.22 -14.32
N ALA A 47 8.33 -0.14 -13.70
CA ALA A 47 7.36 0.91 -13.98
C ALA A 47 6.87 1.65 -12.73
N ALA A 48 6.77 0.97 -11.58
CA ALA A 48 6.27 1.60 -10.35
C ALA A 48 6.67 0.78 -9.13
N PHE A 49 6.79 1.46 -7.98
CA PHE A 49 6.90 0.81 -6.69
C PHE A 49 5.51 0.67 -6.07
N ILE A 50 5.27 -0.45 -5.41
CA ILE A 50 3.96 -0.75 -4.82
C ILE A 50 4.12 -1.11 -3.35
N GLU A 51 3.29 -0.48 -2.51
CA GLU A 51 3.10 -0.86 -1.12
C GLU A 51 1.68 -1.41 -0.99
N VAL A 52 1.53 -2.61 -0.44
CA VAL A 52 0.24 -3.31 -0.35
C VAL A 52 -0.32 -3.19 1.06
N LYS A 53 -1.60 -2.85 1.16
CA LYS A 53 -2.30 -2.83 2.45
C LYS A 53 -3.60 -3.61 2.33
N CYS A 54 -3.65 -4.75 3.01
CA CYS A 54 -4.85 -5.59 3.05
C CYS A 54 -5.68 -5.25 4.28
N ARG A 55 -6.98 -5.04 4.07
CA ARG A 55 -7.95 -4.76 5.12
C ARG A 55 -8.94 -5.92 5.20
N LYS A 56 -9.33 -6.25 6.42
CA LYS A 56 -10.27 -7.36 6.66
C LYS A 56 -11.73 -6.94 6.58
N ASN A 57 -12.00 -5.64 6.48
CA ASN A 57 -13.35 -5.09 6.35
C ASN A 57 -13.71 -4.88 4.89
N LYS A 58 -14.98 -4.59 4.65
CA LYS A 58 -15.45 -4.15 3.33
C LYS A 58 -15.10 -2.69 3.10
N SER A 59 -15.01 -2.30 1.83
CA SER A 59 -14.62 -0.93 1.45
C SER A 59 -15.60 0.15 1.94
N ASP A 60 -16.86 -0.20 2.17
CA ASP A 60 -17.89 0.73 2.65
C ASP A 60 -18.02 0.77 4.18
N ALA A 61 -17.21 -0.01 4.91
CA ALA A 61 -17.28 -0.04 6.37
C ALA A 61 -16.87 1.30 7.00
N TYR A 62 -15.92 2.00 6.36
CA TYR A 62 -15.42 3.30 6.83
C TYR A 62 -15.27 4.25 5.65
N PRO A 63 -15.43 5.57 5.84
CA PRO A 63 -15.26 6.54 4.75
C PRO A 63 -13.81 6.73 4.32
N THR A 64 -12.85 6.38 5.19
CA THR A 64 -11.42 6.55 4.91
C THR A 64 -10.67 5.25 5.14
N VAL A 65 -9.51 5.15 4.50
CA VAL A 65 -8.52 4.10 4.77
C VAL A 65 -7.21 4.79 5.16
N LEU A 66 -6.44 4.15 6.04
CA LEU A 66 -5.23 4.75 6.58
C LEU A 66 -4.01 4.33 5.76
N ALA A 67 -3.21 5.31 5.38
CA ALA A 67 -1.91 5.09 4.76
C ALA A 67 -0.83 5.64 5.69
N ALA A 68 0.04 4.77 6.21
CA ALA A 68 1.08 5.19 7.15
C ALA A 68 2.01 6.22 6.51
N VAL A 69 2.24 7.32 7.21
CA VAL A 69 3.07 8.42 6.71
C VAL A 69 4.47 7.93 6.34
N HIS A 70 5.09 7.09 7.17
CA HIS A 70 6.44 6.60 6.88
C HIS A 70 6.51 5.76 5.59
N LYS A 71 5.45 5.03 5.26
CA LYS A 71 5.37 4.25 4.02
C LYS A 71 5.25 5.17 2.80
N ILE A 72 4.43 6.21 2.92
CA ILE A 72 4.27 7.19 1.84
C ILE A 72 5.57 7.97 1.61
N ILE A 73 6.23 8.41 2.68
CA ILE A 73 7.53 9.10 2.57
C ILE A 73 8.55 8.22 1.85
N ARG A 74 8.60 6.93 2.19
CA ARG A 74 9.54 5.98 1.55
C ARG A 74 9.25 5.83 0.07
N LEU A 75 7.98 5.71 -0.32
CA LEU A 75 7.59 5.65 -1.72
C LEU A 75 8.00 6.93 -2.46
N LEU A 76 7.80 8.10 -1.84
CA LEU A 76 8.18 9.38 -2.44
C LEU A 76 9.69 9.53 -2.58
N GLU A 77 10.46 9.06 -1.60
CA GLU A 77 11.93 9.05 -1.69
C GLU A 77 12.41 8.20 -2.85
N LEU A 78 11.83 7.00 -3.01
CA LEU A 78 12.16 6.11 -4.12
C LEU A 78 11.75 6.72 -5.46
N GLU A 79 10.58 7.33 -5.53
CA GLU A 79 10.13 8.01 -6.73
C GLU A 79 11.08 9.15 -7.12
N ASN A 80 11.49 9.95 -6.14
CA ASN A 80 12.42 11.06 -6.36
C ASN A 80 13.80 10.57 -6.81
N ALA A 81 14.28 9.47 -6.25
CA ALA A 81 15.60 8.92 -6.57
C ALA A 81 15.65 8.22 -7.93
N THR A 82 14.54 7.59 -8.35
CA THR A 82 14.53 6.71 -9.51
C THR A 82 13.71 7.23 -10.68
N GLY A 83 12.78 8.13 -10.44
CA GLY A 83 11.82 8.59 -11.44
C GLY A 83 10.62 7.66 -11.62
N PHE A 84 10.57 6.51 -10.93
CA PHE A 84 9.42 5.61 -11.00
C PHE A 84 8.39 5.98 -9.94
N PRO A 85 7.09 6.08 -10.31
CA PRO A 85 6.07 6.45 -9.34
C PRO A 85 5.88 5.40 -8.25
N GLY A 86 5.49 5.86 -7.06
CA GLY A 86 5.09 5.00 -5.96
C GLY A 86 3.59 5.02 -5.77
N MET A 87 3.01 3.88 -5.45
CA MET A 87 1.58 3.75 -5.23
C MET A 87 1.26 2.84 -4.06
N MET A 88 0.10 3.09 -3.44
CA MET A 88 -0.53 2.17 -2.52
C MET A 88 -1.53 1.29 -3.27
N LEU A 89 -1.53 0.00 -2.96
CA LEU A 89 -2.56 -0.93 -3.40
C LEU A 89 -3.33 -1.37 -2.16
N PHE A 90 -4.58 -0.93 -2.04
CA PHE A 90 -5.47 -1.33 -0.96
C PHE A 90 -6.35 -2.48 -1.41
N ARG A 91 -6.46 -3.50 -0.57
CA ARG A 91 -7.39 -4.61 -0.80
C ARG A 91 -8.31 -4.76 0.40
N TRP A 92 -9.61 -4.69 0.12
CA TRP A 92 -10.68 -4.99 1.07
C TRP A 92 -11.29 -6.36 0.74
N GLN A 93 -12.26 -6.81 1.53
CA GLN A 93 -12.95 -8.06 1.26
C GLN A 93 -13.70 -8.05 -0.08
N ASP A 94 -14.26 -6.91 -0.45
CA ASP A 94 -15.16 -6.75 -1.60
C ASP A 94 -14.51 -6.14 -2.84
N ARG A 95 -13.35 -5.49 -2.68
CA ARG A 95 -12.68 -4.82 -3.82
C ARG A 95 -11.24 -4.50 -3.50
N TRP A 96 -10.53 -4.05 -4.52
CA TRP A 96 -9.20 -3.46 -4.38
C TRP A 96 -9.11 -2.18 -5.22
N GLY A 97 -8.10 -1.38 -4.96
CA GLY A 97 -7.88 -0.15 -5.72
C GLY A 97 -6.52 0.45 -5.41
N THR A 98 -6.11 1.40 -6.24
CA THR A 98 -4.79 2.04 -6.13
C THR A 98 -4.91 3.54 -5.95
N ILE A 99 -3.88 4.14 -5.35
CA ILE A 99 -3.74 5.58 -5.25
C ILE A 99 -2.25 5.92 -5.21
N SER A 100 -1.85 6.99 -5.89
CA SER A 100 -0.44 7.39 -5.92
C SER A 100 0.01 7.93 -4.55
N ALA A 101 1.29 7.73 -4.25
CA ALA A 101 1.88 8.30 -3.03
C ALA A 101 1.80 9.83 -3.03
N LYS A 102 1.97 10.46 -4.18
CA LYS A 102 1.84 11.91 -4.32
C LYS A 102 0.48 12.42 -3.92
N GLN A 103 -0.57 11.69 -4.28
CA GLN A 103 -1.94 12.07 -3.89
C GLN A 103 -2.16 11.87 -2.40
N CYS A 104 -1.64 10.78 -1.83
CA CYS A 104 -1.81 10.48 -0.41
C CYS A 104 -1.32 11.62 0.50
N LYS A 105 -0.21 12.26 0.15
CA LYS A 105 0.36 13.32 0.99
C LYS A 105 -0.50 14.59 1.06
N GLN A 106 -1.54 14.68 0.23
CA GLN A 106 -2.46 15.83 0.22
C GLN A 106 -3.56 15.72 1.27
N TYR A 107 -3.74 14.55 1.88
CA TYR A 107 -4.81 14.32 2.85
C TYR A 107 -4.35 14.64 4.28
N PRO A 108 -5.31 14.89 5.19
CA PRO A 108 -4.96 15.16 6.58
C PRO A 108 -4.31 13.95 7.25
N VAL A 109 -3.53 14.24 8.27
CA VAL A 109 -2.82 13.22 9.06
C VAL A 109 -3.51 13.06 10.41
N THR A 110 -3.65 11.82 10.84
CA THR A 110 -4.09 11.47 12.18
C THR A 110 -3.09 10.50 12.79
N VAL A 111 -3.11 10.38 14.12
CA VAL A 111 -2.34 9.34 14.78
C VAL A 111 -3.27 8.16 15.01
N HIS A 112 -2.91 7.03 14.43
CA HIS A 112 -3.67 5.79 14.56
C HIS A 112 -2.81 4.76 15.24
N GLY A 113 -3.43 3.92 16.08
CA GLY A 113 -2.71 2.86 16.75
C GLY A 113 -3.61 1.75 17.20
N ARG A 114 -3.00 0.61 17.46
CA ARG A 114 -3.65 -0.56 18.05
C ARG A 114 -3.14 -0.67 19.48
N GLY A 115 -4.04 -0.46 20.44
CA GLY A 115 -3.70 -0.49 21.84
C GLY A 115 -3.05 -1.79 22.30
N ASP A 116 -3.32 -2.90 21.61
CA ASP A 116 -2.74 -4.20 21.89
C ASP A 116 -1.24 -4.29 21.56
N ARG A 117 -0.72 -3.30 20.82
CA ARG A 117 0.71 -3.22 20.46
C ARG A 117 1.48 -2.24 21.37
N GLY A 118 0.82 -1.64 22.36
CA GLY A 118 1.41 -0.61 23.20
C GLY A 118 1.76 0.64 22.41
N GLU A 119 2.72 1.41 22.91
CA GLU A 119 3.12 2.69 22.27
C GLU A 119 3.65 2.51 20.86
N THR A 120 4.32 1.39 20.57
CA THR A 120 4.89 1.12 19.25
C THR A 120 3.83 0.87 18.18
N GLY A 121 2.57 0.65 18.61
CA GLY A 121 1.47 0.45 17.68
C GLY A 121 0.86 1.74 17.14
N TYR A 122 1.25 2.89 17.70
CA TYR A 122 0.69 4.18 17.31
C TYR A 122 1.61 4.87 16.30
N GLU A 123 1.03 5.28 15.19
CA GLU A 123 1.78 5.93 14.12
C GLU A 123 0.94 6.97 13.39
N PRO A 124 1.57 8.01 12.81
CA PRO A 124 0.84 8.94 11.97
C PRO A 124 0.44 8.30 10.65
N CYS A 125 -0.78 8.57 10.23
CA CYS A 125 -1.36 8.05 8.98
C CYS A 125 -2.10 9.15 8.24
N PHE A 126 -2.04 9.11 6.91
CA PHE A 126 -2.92 9.92 6.09
C PHE A 126 -4.32 9.31 6.08
N LEU A 127 -5.34 10.17 6.19
CA LEU A 127 -6.74 9.76 6.09
C LEU A 127 -7.17 9.82 4.62
N VAL A 128 -7.07 8.69 3.94
CA VAL A 128 -7.37 8.61 2.51
C VAL A 128 -8.84 8.30 2.30
N PRO A 129 -9.62 9.16 1.62
CA PRO A 129 -11.00 8.81 1.30
C PRO A 129 -11.06 7.56 0.43
N VAL A 130 -11.89 6.60 0.81
CA VAL A 130 -12.04 5.36 0.04
C VAL A 130 -12.48 5.65 -1.39
N GLY A 131 -13.33 6.68 -1.57
CA GLY A 131 -13.80 7.08 -2.90
C GLY A 131 -12.72 7.59 -3.84
N ASP A 132 -11.55 7.99 -3.31
CA ASP A 132 -10.43 8.47 -4.12
C ASP A 132 -9.46 7.34 -4.51
N VAL A 133 -9.65 6.15 -3.94
CA VAL A 133 -8.88 4.96 -4.32
C VAL A 133 -9.51 4.37 -5.58
N GLN A 134 -8.75 4.32 -6.65
CA GLN A 134 -9.27 3.93 -7.97
C GLN A 134 -9.19 2.42 -8.18
N ILE A 135 -10.23 1.90 -8.77
CA ILE A 135 -10.30 0.50 -9.14
C ILE A 135 -9.67 0.27 -10.51
#